data_349881aa976b175ab25037f462e8543c
#
_entry.id   349881aa976b175ab25037f462e8543c
#
_cell.length_a   1.000
_cell.length_b   1.000
_cell.length_c   1.000
_cell.angle_alpha   90.00
_cell.angle_beta   90.00
_cell.angle_gamma   90.00
#
_symmetry.space_group_name_H-M   'P 1'
#
loop_
_entity.id
_entity.type
_entity.pdbx_description
1 polymer ?
#
loop_
_entity_poly.entity_id
_entity_poly.type
_entity_poly.pdbx_seq_one_letter_code
_entity_poly.pdbx_strand_id
1 'polypeptide(L)'
;MYRSYLPEEWKMIEFDENISENEMYTISTHGRIKSYKVDRENGIILKQSSFGGYKRIPLKQKTNRRTARYTHKLVAETFIKRTSEEQKHVIHLDYNKHNNNAWNLRWATKEEVETHQKRNPKYQSPVEKIRYSKLTPGRVKMIKRLVNDPNRKTRMKMLAKQFGVSMQQLYRIKWGENWGHIKLDKEKQDKLFPNQNESK
;
A
#
# COMPACT_ATOMS: atom_id res chain seq x y z
N MET A 1 -10.88 17.48 -18.69
CA MET A 1 -9.48 17.07 -18.91
C MET A 1 -8.58 18.28 -19.30
N TYR A 2 -8.63 19.41 -18.53
CA TYR A 2 -7.91 20.67 -18.87
C TYR A 2 -7.16 21.29 -17.68
N ARG A 3 -6.70 20.48 -16.69
CA ARG A 3 -6.02 21.01 -15.49
C ARG A 3 -4.49 20.99 -15.55
N SER A 4 -3.88 20.57 -16.67
CA SER A 4 -2.42 20.47 -16.80
C SER A 4 -1.71 21.77 -17.18
N TYR A 5 -2.44 22.83 -17.48
CA TYR A 5 -1.90 24.11 -17.95
C TYR A 5 -1.98 25.26 -16.96
N LEU A 6 -2.32 25.00 -15.70
CA LEU A 6 -2.24 26.04 -14.69
C LEU A 6 -0.77 26.42 -14.45
N PRO A 7 -0.43 27.70 -14.47
CA PRO A 7 0.95 28.15 -14.20
C PRO A 7 1.40 27.64 -12.83
N GLU A 8 2.66 27.26 -12.74
CA GLU A 8 3.23 26.80 -11.50
C GLU A 8 3.52 28.01 -10.59
N GLU A 9 2.84 28.06 -9.47
CA GLU A 9 3.04 29.07 -8.45
C GLU A 9 3.96 28.54 -7.35
N TRP A 10 4.84 29.42 -6.84
CA TRP A 10 5.77 29.13 -5.75
C TRP A 10 5.47 30.00 -4.54
N LYS A 11 5.40 29.40 -3.35
CA LYS A 11 5.23 30.11 -2.08
C LYS A 11 6.26 29.66 -1.06
N MET A 12 6.67 30.55 -0.16
CA MET A 12 7.52 30.22 0.98
C MET A 12 6.76 29.27 1.91
N ILE A 13 7.46 28.29 2.47
CA ILE A 13 6.90 27.39 3.48
C ILE A 13 7.12 28.01 4.85
N GLU A 14 6.06 28.21 5.57
CA GLU A 14 6.10 28.59 6.99
C GLU A 14 6.17 27.32 7.84
N PHE A 15 7.22 27.20 8.64
CA PHE A 15 7.41 26.10 9.55
C PHE A 15 7.05 26.50 10.98
N ASP A 16 6.77 25.50 11.81
CA ASP A 16 6.59 25.70 13.25
C ASP A 16 7.89 26.18 13.94
N GLU A 17 7.75 26.78 15.12
CA GLU A 17 8.83 27.38 15.90
C GLU A 17 9.98 26.43 16.26
N ASN A 18 9.75 25.12 16.19
CA ASN A 18 10.73 24.09 16.50
C ASN A 18 11.74 23.87 15.36
N ILE A 19 11.42 24.32 14.16
CA ILE A 19 12.29 24.16 12.98
C ILE A 19 13.34 25.28 12.98
N SER A 20 14.57 24.93 12.58
CA SER A 20 15.67 25.87 12.50
C SER A 20 15.38 26.97 11.46
N GLU A 21 15.68 28.19 11.76
CA GLU A 21 15.50 29.37 10.89
C GLU A 21 16.30 29.27 9.58
N ASN A 22 17.36 28.45 9.56
CA ASN A 22 18.13 28.18 8.35
C ASN A 22 17.40 27.23 7.37
N GLU A 23 16.24 26.69 7.75
CA GLU A 23 15.42 25.80 6.90
C GLU A 23 14.50 26.63 6.00
N MET A 24 15.08 27.27 4.98
CA MET A 24 14.35 28.12 4.04
C MET A 24 14.00 27.35 2.77
N TYR A 25 12.70 27.19 2.51
CA TYR A 25 12.18 26.46 1.37
C TYR A 25 10.97 27.14 0.74
N THR A 26 10.84 27.01 -0.57
CA THR A 26 9.58 27.28 -1.27
C THR A 26 8.99 25.98 -1.80
N ILE A 27 7.67 25.96 -1.89
CA ILE A 27 6.91 24.86 -2.46
C ILE A 27 6.05 25.36 -3.60
N SER A 28 5.89 24.51 -4.63
CA SER A 28 5.06 24.85 -5.77
C SER A 28 3.70 24.13 -5.73
N THR A 29 2.75 24.66 -6.50
CA THR A 29 1.44 24.01 -6.75
C THR A 29 1.57 22.61 -7.35
N HIS A 30 2.72 22.27 -7.94
CA HIS A 30 3.03 20.94 -8.49
C HIS A 30 3.72 20.01 -7.47
N GLY A 31 3.92 20.47 -6.22
CA GLY A 31 4.62 19.70 -5.19
C GLY A 31 6.13 19.60 -5.36
N ARG A 32 6.73 20.48 -6.16
CA ARG A 32 8.19 20.66 -6.22
C ARG A 32 8.64 21.55 -5.09
N ILE A 33 9.85 21.35 -4.58
CA ILE A 33 10.39 22.12 -3.45
C ILE A 33 11.77 22.65 -3.82
N LYS A 34 12.01 23.92 -3.58
CA LYS A 34 13.31 24.56 -3.68
C LYS A 34 13.88 24.82 -2.29
N SER A 35 15.18 24.64 -2.13
CA SER A 35 15.94 24.99 -0.94
C SER A 35 16.80 26.22 -1.20
N TYR A 36 16.82 27.15 -0.28
CA TYR A 36 17.62 28.37 -0.30
C TYR A 36 18.83 28.31 0.65
N LYS A 37 19.21 27.11 1.08
CA LYS A 37 20.36 26.92 1.99
C LYS A 37 21.70 27.22 1.34
N VAL A 38 21.86 26.88 0.07
CA VAL A 38 23.11 27.02 -0.68
C VAL A 38 23.04 28.22 -1.62
N ASP A 39 22.02 28.25 -2.46
CA ASP A 39 21.73 29.37 -3.36
C ASP A 39 20.54 30.15 -2.77
N ARG A 40 20.83 31.32 -2.19
CA ARG A 40 19.83 32.17 -1.54
C ARG A 40 19.00 32.97 -2.52
N GLU A 41 19.46 33.15 -3.75
CA GLU A 41 18.76 33.95 -4.76
C GLU A 41 17.81 33.13 -5.59
N ASN A 42 18.30 32.06 -6.21
CA ASN A 42 17.51 31.26 -7.16
C ASN A 42 16.87 30.02 -6.53
N GLY A 43 17.47 29.52 -5.45
CA GLY A 43 17.10 28.26 -4.81
C GLY A 43 17.37 27.04 -5.70
N ILE A 44 17.60 25.90 -5.08
CA ILE A 44 17.88 24.62 -5.78
C ILE A 44 16.70 23.68 -5.59
N ILE A 45 16.18 23.10 -6.70
CA ILE A 45 15.12 22.10 -6.65
C ILE A 45 15.64 20.84 -5.96
N LEU A 46 14.95 20.41 -4.91
CA LEU A 46 15.34 19.24 -4.12
C LEU A 46 14.79 17.94 -4.69
N LYS A 47 15.65 16.93 -4.72
CA LYS A 47 15.22 15.54 -4.86
C LYS A 47 14.60 15.09 -3.54
N GLN A 48 13.29 14.86 -3.54
CA GLN A 48 12.56 14.46 -2.34
C GLN A 48 12.76 12.96 -2.05
N SER A 49 12.95 12.61 -0.78
CA SER A 49 12.97 11.21 -0.34
C SER A 49 11.54 10.63 -0.28
N SER A 50 11.42 9.31 -0.37
CA SER A 50 10.13 8.62 -0.25
C SER A 50 10.10 7.74 1.01
N PHE A 51 8.97 7.76 1.73
CA PHE A 51 8.72 6.89 2.87
C PHE A 51 7.25 6.44 2.87
N GLY A 52 7.01 5.14 2.90
CA GLY A 52 5.65 4.58 2.81
C GLY A 52 4.88 4.98 1.54
N GLY A 53 5.62 5.30 0.45
CA GLY A 53 5.06 5.79 -0.81
C GLY A 53 4.76 7.29 -0.84
N TYR A 54 5.01 8.04 0.25
CA TYR A 54 4.84 9.49 0.30
C TYR A 54 6.17 10.21 0.14
N LYS A 55 6.21 11.27 -0.64
CA LYS A 55 7.36 12.17 -0.74
C LYS A 55 7.49 13.01 0.53
N ARG A 56 8.72 13.21 0.98
CA ARG A 56 9.04 14.03 2.17
C ARG A 56 10.37 14.75 2.01
N ILE A 57 10.53 15.82 2.77
CA ILE A 57 11.80 16.54 2.93
C ILE A 57 12.33 16.37 4.36
N PRO A 58 13.63 16.17 4.53
CA PRO A 58 14.27 16.22 5.84
C PRO A 58 14.42 17.67 6.29
N LEU A 59 14.19 17.93 7.56
CA LEU A 59 14.34 19.23 8.21
C LEU A 59 15.19 19.09 9.47
N LYS A 60 15.82 20.18 9.86
CA LYS A 60 16.59 20.29 11.10
C LYS A 60 15.84 21.14 12.11
N GLN A 61 15.70 20.64 13.32
CA GLN A 61 15.11 21.38 14.43
C GLN A 61 16.16 22.31 15.09
N LYS A 62 15.70 23.32 15.81
CA LYS A 62 16.57 24.20 16.64
C LYS A 62 17.43 23.41 17.62
N THR A 63 16.93 22.27 18.11
CA THR A 63 17.64 21.33 18.99
C THR A 63 18.64 20.41 18.26
N ASN A 64 18.98 20.71 17.00
CA ASN A 64 19.83 19.88 16.13
C ASN A 64 19.26 18.49 15.79
N ARG A 65 18.08 18.13 16.26
CA ARG A 65 17.41 16.86 15.88
C ARG A 65 16.92 16.93 14.44
N ARG A 66 16.95 15.77 13.78
CA ARG A 66 16.39 15.63 12.42
C ARG A 66 14.91 15.26 12.49
N THR A 67 14.11 15.92 11.69
CA THR A 67 12.69 15.61 11.46
C THR A 67 12.40 15.60 9.98
N ALA A 68 11.17 15.32 9.59
CA ALA A 68 10.74 15.38 8.19
C ALA A 68 9.29 15.84 8.08
N ARG A 69 8.95 16.51 6.97
CA ARG A 69 7.58 16.87 6.63
C ARG A 69 7.19 16.23 5.30
N TYR A 70 5.95 15.79 5.22
CA TYR A 70 5.41 15.21 3.99
C TYR A 70 5.02 16.30 3.00
N THR A 71 5.44 16.15 1.74
CA THR A 71 5.21 17.15 0.69
C THR A 71 3.72 17.41 0.47
N HIS A 72 2.86 16.39 0.42
CA HIS A 72 1.43 16.58 0.22
C HIS A 72 0.78 17.41 1.34
N LYS A 73 1.26 17.30 2.59
CA LYS A 73 0.78 18.13 3.69
C LYS A 73 1.22 19.58 3.51
N LEU A 74 2.50 19.80 3.17
CA LEU A 74 3.02 21.16 2.92
C LEU A 74 2.30 21.84 1.77
N VAL A 75 2.01 21.12 0.66
CA VAL A 75 1.20 21.66 -0.44
C VAL A 75 -0.20 22.03 0.03
N ALA A 76 -0.83 21.14 0.80
CA ALA A 76 -2.19 21.40 1.28
C ALA A 76 -2.24 22.57 2.26
N GLU A 77 -1.28 22.68 3.17
CA GLU A 77 -1.16 23.80 4.13
C GLU A 77 -0.93 25.14 3.43
N THR A 78 -0.15 25.14 2.33
CA THR A 78 0.23 26.37 1.62
C THR A 78 -0.83 26.84 0.61
N PHE A 79 -1.51 25.92 -0.08
CA PHE A 79 -2.34 26.25 -1.24
C PHE A 79 -3.83 25.90 -1.09
N ILE A 80 -4.22 25.06 -0.11
CA ILE A 80 -5.58 24.58 0.02
C ILE A 80 -6.18 25.02 1.34
N LYS A 81 -7.19 25.87 1.27
CA LYS A 81 -7.92 26.31 2.46
C LYS A 81 -8.70 25.17 3.10
N ARG A 82 -8.59 25.00 4.40
CA ARG A 82 -9.47 24.11 5.18
C ARG A 82 -10.86 24.72 5.27
N THR A 83 -11.88 23.89 5.16
CA THR A 83 -13.29 24.29 5.34
C THR A 83 -13.80 23.98 6.75
N SER A 84 -13.15 23.07 7.48
CA SER A 84 -13.46 22.73 8.87
C SER A 84 -12.18 22.37 9.62
N GLU A 85 -12.16 22.61 10.94
CA GLU A 85 -11.06 22.21 11.82
C GLU A 85 -10.91 20.69 11.98
N GLU A 86 -11.97 19.95 11.73
CA GLU A 86 -11.97 18.47 11.77
C GLU A 86 -11.18 17.84 10.62
N GLN A 87 -10.93 18.60 9.57
CA GLN A 87 -10.15 18.18 8.41
C GLN A 87 -8.65 18.20 8.73
N LYS A 88 -8.18 17.17 9.40
CA LYS A 88 -6.76 17.02 9.82
C LYS A 88 -5.91 16.18 8.88
N HIS A 89 -6.54 15.56 7.87
CA HIS A 89 -5.89 14.65 6.94
C HIS A 89 -5.91 15.21 5.52
N VAL A 90 -4.95 14.78 4.70
CA VAL A 90 -4.88 15.13 3.28
C VAL A 90 -4.98 13.84 2.46
N ILE A 91 -5.89 13.80 1.50
CA ILE A 91 -6.08 12.69 0.57
C ILE A 91 -5.62 13.05 -0.84
N HIS A 92 -5.16 12.05 -1.59
CA HIS A 92 -4.84 12.14 -3.01
C HIS A 92 -6.05 11.65 -3.80
N LEU A 93 -6.68 12.51 -4.58
CA LEU A 93 -7.92 12.19 -5.30
C LEU A 93 -7.75 11.05 -6.31
N ASP A 94 -6.58 10.95 -6.93
CA ASP A 94 -6.21 9.88 -7.88
C ASP A 94 -5.62 8.62 -7.22
N TYR A 95 -5.58 8.55 -5.88
CA TYR A 95 -4.93 7.49 -5.08
C TYR A 95 -3.42 7.35 -5.30
N ASN A 96 -2.78 8.21 -6.10
CA ASN A 96 -1.34 8.19 -6.34
C ASN A 96 -0.61 9.08 -5.33
N LYS A 97 0.02 8.47 -4.35
CA LYS A 97 0.77 9.14 -3.28
C LYS A 97 1.97 9.98 -3.76
N HIS A 98 2.39 9.80 -5.02
CA HIS A 98 3.47 10.58 -5.62
C HIS A 98 2.98 11.84 -6.33
N ASN A 99 1.68 11.94 -6.65
CA ASN A 99 1.07 13.07 -7.32
C ASN A 99 0.65 14.14 -6.30
N ASN A 100 1.60 15.00 -5.94
CA ASN A 100 1.41 16.05 -4.92
C ASN A 100 0.95 17.40 -5.52
N ASN A 101 0.35 17.38 -6.71
CA ASN A 101 -0.24 18.59 -7.28
C ASN A 101 -1.39 19.10 -6.41
N ALA A 102 -1.47 20.41 -6.19
CA ALA A 102 -2.48 21.01 -5.31
C ALA A 102 -3.91 20.64 -5.71
N TRP A 103 -4.21 20.55 -7.01
CA TRP A 103 -5.55 20.14 -7.50
C TRP A 103 -5.86 18.65 -7.33
N ASN A 104 -4.85 17.81 -7.01
CA ASN A 104 -5.03 16.40 -6.70
C ASN A 104 -5.16 16.14 -5.20
N LEU A 105 -5.02 17.17 -4.37
CA LEU A 105 -5.06 17.06 -2.93
C LEU A 105 -6.34 17.69 -2.38
N ARG A 106 -6.87 17.10 -1.29
CA ARG A 106 -8.01 17.64 -0.55
C ARG A 106 -7.84 17.39 0.93
N TRP A 107 -8.20 18.37 1.75
CA TRP A 107 -8.37 18.19 3.18
C TRP A 107 -9.54 17.24 3.45
N ALA A 108 -9.42 16.39 4.43
CA ALA A 108 -10.40 15.36 4.75
C ALA A 108 -10.48 15.10 6.26
N THR A 109 -11.67 14.73 6.73
CA THR A 109 -11.89 14.16 8.06
C THR A 109 -11.42 12.71 8.09
N LYS A 110 -11.35 12.10 9.27
CA LYS A 110 -11.01 10.67 9.42
C LYS A 110 -11.99 9.77 8.67
N GLU A 111 -13.28 10.07 8.73
CA GLU A 111 -14.34 9.29 8.09
C GLU A 111 -14.26 9.38 6.55
N GLU A 112 -13.97 10.58 6.04
CA GLU A 112 -13.76 10.76 4.59
C GLU A 112 -12.53 10.00 4.10
N VAL A 113 -11.45 9.94 4.88
CA VAL A 113 -10.26 9.13 4.56
C VAL A 113 -10.61 7.65 4.46
N GLU A 114 -11.36 7.10 5.43
CA GLU A 114 -11.78 5.71 5.43
C GLU A 114 -12.67 5.39 4.22
N THR A 115 -13.64 6.27 3.92
CA THR A 115 -14.51 6.13 2.76
C THR A 115 -13.72 6.20 1.45
N HIS A 116 -12.79 7.14 1.34
CA HIS A 116 -11.92 7.28 0.18
C HIS A 116 -11.04 6.03 -0.01
N GLN A 117 -10.47 5.48 1.07
CA GLN A 117 -9.68 4.25 1.00
C GLN A 117 -10.51 3.03 0.53
N LYS A 118 -11.75 2.88 1.03
CA LYS A 118 -12.66 1.81 0.59
C LYS A 118 -13.00 1.89 -0.89
N ARG A 119 -13.07 3.10 -1.46
CA ARG A 119 -13.33 3.35 -2.89
C ARG A 119 -12.10 3.15 -3.78
N ASN A 120 -10.92 2.98 -3.22
CA ASN A 120 -9.70 2.80 -4.00
C ASN A 120 -9.78 1.50 -4.85
N PRO A 121 -9.66 1.58 -6.19
CA PRO A 121 -9.73 0.40 -7.06
C PRO A 121 -8.73 -0.69 -6.70
N LYS A 122 -7.53 -0.31 -6.22
CA LYS A 122 -6.52 -1.26 -5.74
C LYS A 122 -6.93 -1.98 -4.46
N TYR A 123 -7.80 -1.37 -3.64
CA TYR A 123 -8.31 -1.97 -2.43
C TYR A 123 -9.50 -2.89 -2.71
N GLN A 124 -10.34 -2.52 -3.67
CA GLN A 124 -11.52 -3.29 -4.11
C GLN A 124 -11.16 -4.45 -5.01
N SER A 125 -9.97 -4.42 -5.62
CA SER A 125 -9.51 -5.53 -6.43
C SER A 125 -9.43 -6.79 -5.56
N PRO A 126 -10.16 -7.87 -5.93
CA PRO A 126 -10.08 -9.16 -5.25
C PRO A 126 -8.74 -9.87 -5.47
N VAL A 127 -7.75 -9.18 -6.05
CA VAL A 127 -6.38 -9.68 -6.14
C VAL A 127 -5.91 -9.97 -4.74
N GLU A 128 -6.19 -11.16 -4.39
CA GLU A 128 -5.73 -11.98 -3.29
C GLU A 128 -4.60 -11.33 -2.51
N LYS A 129 -4.91 -10.90 -1.29
CA LYS A 129 -3.93 -10.50 -0.28
C LYS A 129 -3.08 -11.70 0.18
N ILE A 130 -2.58 -12.50 -0.78
CA ILE A 130 -1.68 -13.63 -0.56
C ILE A 130 -0.22 -13.15 -0.39
N ARG A 131 -0.02 -11.88 -0.04
CA ARG A 131 1.34 -11.29 0.05
C ARG A 131 2.24 -11.96 1.08
N TYR A 132 1.70 -12.76 2.00
CA TYR A 132 2.45 -13.40 3.08
C TYR A 132 2.25 -14.92 3.17
N SER A 133 1.55 -15.53 2.22
CA SER A 133 1.40 -16.97 2.22
C SER A 133 2.66 -17.64 1.68
N LYS A 134 3.21 -18.58 2.44
CA LYS A 134 4.28 -19.48 1.98
C LYS A 134 3.80 -20.44 0.90
N LEU A 135 2.49 -20.53 0.67
CA LEU A 135 1.85 -21.40 -0.30
C LEU A 135 1.45 -20.62 -1.55
N THR A 136 1.74 -21.15 -2.71
CA THR A 136 1.24 -20.71 -4.01
C THR A 136 0.00 -21.53 -4.41
N PRO A 137 -0.87 -21.04 -5.31
CA PRO A 137 -2.02 -21.80 -5.81
C PRO A 137 -1.65 -23.20 -6.33
N GLY A 138 -0.52 -23.34 -7.02
CA GLY A 138 -0.03 -24.63 -7.49
C GLY A 138 0.34 -25.59 -6.36
N ARG A 139 1.02 -25.10 -5.32
CA ARG A 139 1.34 -25.89 -4.12
C ARG A 139 0.08 -26.30 -3.37
N VAL A 140 -0.94 -25.41 -3.31
CA VAL A 140 -2.23 -25.71 -2.69
C VAL A 140 -2.99 -26.79 -3.46
N LYS A 141 -3.00 -26.76 -4.81
CA LYS A 141 -3.58 -27.85 -5.62
C LYS A 141 -2.89 -29.19 -5.31
N MET A 142 -1.56 -29.20 -5.19
CA MET A 142 -0.81 -30.40 -4.82
C MET A 142 -1.16 -30.88 -3.40
N ILE A 143 -1.22 -29.98 -2.41
CA ILE A 143 -1.66 -30.32 -1.05
C ILE A 143 -3.05 -30.94 -1.07
N LYS A 144 -4.02 -30.30 -1.73
CA LYS A 144 -5.40 -30.80 -1.81
C LYS A 144 -5.48 -32.19 -2.43
N ARG A 145 -4.68 -32.48 -3.47
CA ARG A 145 -4.59 -33.84 -4.05
C ARG A 145 -4.09 -34.84 -3.03
N LEU A 146 -2.94 -34.57 -2.39
CA LEU A 146 -2.33 -35.49 -1.43
C LEU A 146 -3.16 -35.68 -0.17
N VAL A 147 -3.82 -34.63 0.34
CA VAL A 147 -4.62 -34.72 1.57
C VAL A 147 -5.95 -35.44 1.36
N ASN A 148 -6.53 -35.34 0.16
CA ASN A 148 -7.81 -36.01 -0.20
C ASN A 148 -7.62 -37.39 -0.85
N ASP A 149 -6.39 -37.84 -1.04
CA ASP A 149 -6.11 -39.18 -1.56
C ASP A 149 -6.53 -40.23 -0.54
N PRO A 150 -7.52 -41.13 -0.87
CA PRO A 150 -7.96 -42.18 0.02
C PRO A 150 -6.87 -43.25 0.28
N ASN A 151 -5.96 -43.45 -0.69
CA ASN A 151 -4.88 -44.44 -0.61
C ASN A 151 -3.57 -43.84 -0.05
N ARG A 152 -3.64 -42.65 0.56
CA ARG A 152 -2.47 -41.95 1.07
C ARG A 152 -1.72 -42.74 2.16
N LYS A 153 -0.47 -43.09 1.89
CA LYS A 153 0.43 -43.73 2.85
C LYS A 153 1.14 -42.73 3.77
N THR A 154 1.28 -41.45 3.33
CA THR A 154 2.03 -40.42 4.06
C THR A 154 1.17 -39.79 5.17
N ARG A 155 1.69 -39.75 6.40
CA ARG A 155 0.98 -39.13 7.53
C ARG A 155 0.89 -37.59 7.36
N MET A 156 -0.18 -36.95 7.87
CA MET A 156 -0.43 -35.52 7.80
C MET A 156 0.76 -34.70 8.35
N LYS A 157 1.39 -35.16 9.45
CA LYS A 157 2.56 -34.52 10.02
C LYS A 157 3.74 -34.43 9.05
N MET A 158 3.95 -35.46 8.23
CA MET A 158 5.01 -35.47 7.21
C MET A 158 4.70 -34.53 6.06
N LEU A 159 3.43 -34.48 5.60
CA LEU A 159 3.01 -33.52 4.60
C LEU A 159 3.16 -32.08 5.10
N ALA A 160 2.80 -31.80 6.35
CA ALA A 160 2.99 -30.50 6.95
C ALA A 160 4.46 -30.06 6.90
N LYS A 161 5.38 -30.95 7.28
CA LYS A 161 6.83 -30.72 7.21
C LYS A 161 7.30 -30.49 5.76
N GLN A 162 6.85 -31.31 4.81
CA GLN A 162 7.22 -31.23 3.39
C GLN A 162 6.81 -29.88 2.75
N PHE A 163 5.64 -29.36 3.09
CA PHE A 163 5.13 -28.10 2.55
C PHE A 163 5.50 -26.89 3.41
N GLY A 164 6.15 -27.07 4.57
CA GLY A 164 6.56 -25.99 5.48
C GLY A 164 5.36 -25.27 6.13
N VAL A 165 4.28 -26.00 6.41
CA VAL A 165 3.04 -25.47 7.02
C VAL A 165 2.70 -26.25 8.29
N SER A 166 1.83 -25.67 9.15
CA SER A 166 1.31 -26.38 10.31
C SER A 166 0.28 -27.47 9.92
N MET A 167 0.14 -28.50 10.74
CA MET A 167 -0.92 -29.51 10.54
C MET A 167 -2.31 -28.85 10.52
N GLN A 168 -2.55 -27.88 11.39
CA GLN A 168 -3.81 -27.14 11.45
C GLN A 168 -4.11 -26.45 10.13
N GLN A 169 -3.11 -25.86 9.48
CA GLN A 169 -3.26 -25.24 8.16
C GLN A 169 -3.60 -26.25 7.07
N LEU A 170 -3.01 -27.45 7.11
CA LEU A 170 -3.39 -28.54 6.18
C LEU A 170 -4.86 -28.94 6.36
N TYR A 171 -5.35 -29.06 7.58
CA TYR A 171 -6.77 -29.36 7.85
C TYR A 171 -7.69 -28.25 7.34
N ARG A 172 -7.36 -26.97 7.59
CA ARG A 172 -8.14 -25.85 7.03
C ARG A 172 -8.18 -25.84 5.50
N ILE A 173 -7.08 -26.22 4.85
CA ILE A 173 -7.05 -26.38 3.38
C ILE A 173 -7.91 -27.58 2.93
N LYS A 174 -7.87 -28.69 3.67
CA LYS A 174 -8.69 -29.88 3.40
C LYS A 174 -10.18 -29.56 3.46
N TRP A 175 -10.62 -28.87 4.50
CA TRP A 175 -12.03 -28.49 4.71
C TRP A 175 -12.46 -27.25 3.91
N GLY A 176 -11.55 -26.59 3.21
CA GLY A 176 -11.87 -25.44 2.36
C GLY A 176 -12.00 -24.13 3.13
N GLU A 177 -11.74 -24.08 4.44
CA GLU A 177 -11.72 -22.86 5.24
C GLU A 177 -10.68 -21.85 4.72
N ASN A 178 -9.50 -22.38 4.33
CA ASN A 178 -8.47 -21.63 3.63
C ASN A 178 -8.33 -22.16 2.21
N TRP A 179 -8.14 -21.24 1.24
CA TRP A 179 -7.98 -21.61 -0.16
C TRP A 179 -9.17 -22.36 -0.77
N GLY A 180 -10.39 -22.12 -0.27
CA GLY A 180 -11.62 -22.74 -0.76
C GLY A 180 -11.89 -22.48 -2.24
N HIS A 181 -11.46 -21.32 -2.74
CA HIS A 181 -11.59 -20.94 -4.16
C HIS A 181 -10.73 -21.79 -5.11
N ILE A 182 -9.68 -22.45 -4.62
CA ILE A 182 -8.86 -23.37 -5.42
C ILE A 182 -9.55 -24.74 -5.47
N LYS A 183 -10.24 -25.02 -6.56
CA LYS A 183 -10.88 -26.32 -6.83
C LYS A 183 -9.91 -27.27 -7.53
N LEU A 184 -10.05 -28.56 -7.27
CA LEU A 184 -9.38 -29.60 -8.07
C LEU A 184 -10.23 -29.89 -9.29
N ASP A 185 -9.60 -30.08 -10.43
CA ASP A 185 -10.28 -30.51 -11.66
C ASP A 185 -10.77 -31.95 -11.46
N LYS A 186 -12.10 -32.17 -11.40
CA LYS A 186 -12.72 -33.47 -11.15
C LYS A 186 -12.27 -34.55 -12.16
N GLU A 187 -12.20 -34.18 -13.43
CA GLU A 187 -11.75 -35.10 -14.49
C GLU A 187 -10.32 -35.66 -14.29
N LYS A 188 -9.44 -34.86 -13.69
CA LYS A 188 -8.07 -35.29 -13.36
C LYS A 188 -8.00 -36.09 -12.07
N GLN A 189 -8.97 -35.91 -11.18
CA GLN A 189 -9.07 -36.66 -9.93
C GLN A 189 -9.54 -38.06 -10.17
N ASP A 190 -10.56 -38.26 -11.01
CA ASP A 190 -11.11 -39.58 -11.37
C ASP A 190 -10.11 -40.42 -12.17
N LYS A 191 -9.26 -39.77 -13.01
CA LYS A 191 -8.16 -40.47 -13.71
C LYS A 191 -7.00 -40.90 -12.80
N LEU A 192 -6.78 -40.20 -11.71
CA LEU A 192 -5.69 -40.52 -10.76
C LEU A 192 -6.13 -41.50 -9.68
N PHE A 193 -7.41 -41.55 -9.36
CA PHE A 193 -8.02 -42.42 -8.35
C PHE A 193 -9.33 -43.00 -8.88
N PRO A 194 -9.26 -43.96 -9.81
CA PRO A 194 -10.47 -44.66 -10.30
C PRO A 194 -11.17 -45.30 -9.11
N ASN A 195 -12.48 -45.03 -8.98
CA ASN A 195 -13.32 -45.60 -7.94
C ASN A 195 -13.29 -47.16 -8.05
N GLN A 196 -12.77 -47.84 -7.02
CA GLN A 196 -12.74 -49.31 -6.93
C GLN A 196 -14.13 -49.92 -6.57
N ASN A 197 -15.22 -49.16 -6.68
CA ASN A 197 -16.55 -49.59 -6.27
C ASN A 197 -17.42 -50.12 -7.41
N GLU A 198 -16.86 -50.41 -8.59
CA GLU A 198 -17.60 -51.06 -9.68
C GLU A 198 -17.16 -52.52 -9.87
N SER A 199 -16.99 -53.24 -8.78
CA SER A 199 -16.79 -54.70 -8.82
C SER A 199 -17.54 -55.35 -7.67
N LYS A 200 -18.87 -55.42 -7.79
CA LYS A 200 -19.71 -56.46 -7.17
C LYS A 200 -20.99 -56.62 -7.97
#